data_9ae119391fa91d609d6fec5a3d5b9f6b
#
_entry.id   9ae119391fa91d609d6fec5a3d5b9f6b
#
_cell.length_a   1.000
_cell.length_b   1.000
_cell.length_c   1.000
_cell.angle_alpha   90.00
_cell.angle_beta   90.00
_cell.angle_gamma   90.00
#
_symmetry.space_group_name_H-M   'P 1'
#
loop_
_entity.id
_entity.type
_entity.pdbx_description
1 polymer ?
#
loop_
_entity_poly.entity_id
_entity_poly.type
_entity_poly.pdbx_seq_one_letter_code
_entity_poly.pdbx_strand_id
1 'polypeptide(L)'
;MNRRAGLALGWAWVAAIVYLSLTPAPPKIDLEGGDKLGHFLAYAALTYWFCQFYFHKARLSYALGFVAMGVALEFAQRATGYRSFELADMAANTLGVAGGWAAALLLPLGRPKA
;
A
#
# COMPACT_ATOMS: atom_id res chain seq x y z
N MET A 1 9.83 19.03 3.09
CA MET A 1 8.38 18.82 2.82
C MET A 1 7.63 18.96 4.14
N ASN A 2 6.55 19.71 4.16
CA ASN A 2 5.74 19.82 5.38
C ASN A 2 4.78 18.62 5.48
N ARG A 3 4.18 18.49 6.67
CA ARG A 3 3.30 17.35 6.95
C ARG A 3 2.10 17.29 6.01
N ARG A 4 1.49 18.42 5.71
CA ARG A 4 0.34 18.48 4.80
C ARG A 4 0.68 17.97 3.41
N ALA A 5 1.80 18.43 2.87
CA ALA A 5 2.25 18.00 1.54
C ALA A 5 2.58 16.51 1.54
N GLY A 6 3.26 16.03 2.58
CA GLY A 6 3.59 14.61 2.69
C GLY A 6 2.37 13.73 2.78
N LEU A 7 1.37 14.11 3.58
CA LEU A 7 0.11 13.36 3.68
C LEU A 7 -0.69 13.43 2.38
N ALA A 8 -0.69 14.57 1.69
CA ALA A 8 -1.36 14.68 0.39
C ALA A 8 -0.76 13.72 -0.62
N LEU A 9 0.58 13.58 -0.66
CA LEU A 9 1.25 12.61 -1.51
C LEU A 9 0.87 11.18 -1.13
N GLY A 10 0.79 10.89 0.17
CA GLY A 10 0.36 9.57 0.65
C GLY A 10 -1.06 9.22 0.20
N TRP A 11 -1.98 10.14 0.32
CA TRP A 11 -3.36 9.92 -0.12
C TRP A 11 -3.48 9.83 -1.65
N ALA A 12 -2.63 10.56 -2.40
CA ALA A 12 -2.54 10.39 -3.84
C ALA A 12 -2.06 8.99 -4.20
N TRP A 13 -1.13 8.42 -3.42
CA TRP A 13 -0.65 7.06 -3.60
C TRP A 13 -1.77 6.04 -3.34
N VAL A 14 -2.58 6.26 -2.29
CA VAL A 14 -3.78 5.44 -2.03
C VAL A 14 -4.72 5.49 -3.23
N ALA A 15 -5.00 6.68 -3.74
CA ALA A 15 -5.88 6.83 -4.91
C ALA A 15 -5.33 6.09 -6.13
N ALA A 16 -4.02 6.15 -6.35
CA ALA A 16 -3.38 5.43 -7.45
C ALA A 16 -3.52 3.92 -7.28
N ILE A 17 -3.33 3.41 -6.06
CA ILE A 17 -3.49 1.98 -5.78
C ILE A 17 -4.93 1.53 -6.07
N VAL A 18 -5.91 2.30 -5.61
CA VAL A 18 -7.33 1.98 -5.86
C VAL A 18 -7.62 1.98 -7.36
N TYR A 19 -7.16 3.01 -8.06
CA TYR A 19 -7.37 3.10 -9.51
C TYR A 19 -6.76 1.91 -10.25
N LEU A 20 -5.47 1.62 -9.97
CA LEU A 20 -4.77 0.54 -10.66
C LEU A 20 -5.31 -0.83 -10.28
N SER A 21 -5.87 -0.97 -9.08
CA SER A 21 -6.49 -2.22 -8.63
C SER A 21 -7.79 -2.51 -9.37
N LEU A 22 -8.51 -1.48 -9.80
CA LEU A 22 -9.84 -1.63 -10.39
C LEU A 22 -9.88 -1.37 -11.89
N THR A 23 -8.78 -0.91 -12.50
CA THR A 23 -8.71 -0.68 -13.94
C THR A 23 -8.65 -2.03 -14.69
N PRO A 24 -9.29 -2.13 -15.88
CA PRO A 24 -9.26 -3.39 -16.65
C PRO A 24 -7.88 -3.80 -17.13
N ALA A 25 -6.98 -2.85 -17.39
CA ALA A 25 -5.67 -3.11 -17.98
C ALA A 25 -4.58 -2.37 -17.23
N PRO A 26 -4.23 -2.78 -16.00
CA PRO A 26 -3.17 -2.11 -15.25
C PRO A 26 -1.79 -2.36 -15.88
N PRO A 27 -0.84 -1.44 -15.69
CA PRO A 27 0.55 -1.70 -16.07
C PRO A 27 1.08 -2.94 -15.38
N LYS A 28 1.90 -3.71 -16.09
CA LYS A 28 2.49 -4.94 -15.54
C LYS A 28 4.00 -4.83 -15.53
N ILE A 29 4.59 -5.39 -14.48
CA ILE A 29 6.04 -5.64 -14.44
C ILE A 29 6.27 -6.93 -15.23
N ASP A 30 7.07 -6.84 -16.29
CA ASP A 30 7.29 -7.97 -17.21
C ASP A 30 8.37 -8.92 -16.67
N LEU A 31 8.08 -9.48 -15.49
CA LEU A 31 8.93 -10.45 -14.79
C LEU A 31 8.03 -11.53 -14.21
N GLU A 32 8.56 -12.74 -14.07
CA GLU A 32 7.86 -13.78 -13.34
C GLU A 32 7.57 -13.32 -11.91
N GLY A 33 6.32 -13.39 -11.49
CA GLY A 33 5.88 -12.88 -10.20
C GLY A 33 5.87 -11.37 -10.08
N GLY A 34 6.02 -10.64 -11.20
CA GLY A 34 6.10 -9.18 -11.18
C GLY A 34 4.87 -8.49 -10.63
N ASP A 35 3.68 -9.07 -10.84
CA ASP A 35 2.45 -8.55 -10.28
C ASP A 35 2.45 -8.61 -8.75
N LYS A 36 2.95 -9.70 -8.16
CA LYS A 36 3.06 -9.85 -6.70
C LYS A 36 4.11 -8.90 -6.14
N LEU A 37 5.24 -8.76 -6.83
CA LEU A 37 6.26 -7.79 -6.45
C LEU A 37 5.72 -6.37 -6.48
N GLY A 38 4.92 -6.02 -7.48
CA GLY A 38 4.27 -4.72 -7.57
C GLY A 38 3.35 -4.46 -6.39
N HIS A 39 2.50 -5.44 -6.03
CA HIS A 39 1.63 -5.35 -4.85
C HIS A 39 2.44 -5.17 -3.56
N PHE A 40 3.46 -5.99 -3.38
CA PHE A 40 4.32 -5.90 -2.20
C PHE A 40 4.96 -4.51 -2.08
N LEU A 41 5.58 -4.03 -3.15
CA LEU A 41 6.28 -2.74 -3.13
C LEU A 41 5.33 -1.57 -2.95
N ALA A 42 4.16 -1.61 -3.58
CA ALA A 42 3.17 -0.53 -3.46
C ALA A 42 2.70 -0.38 -2.01
N TYR A 43 2.38 -1.49 -1.36
CA TYR A 43 1.89 -1.47 0.02
C TYR A 43 3.01 -1.21 1.03
N ALA A 44 4.22 -1.70 0.76
CA ALA A 44 5.39 -1.41 1.61
C ALA A 44 5.73 0.08 1.56
N ALA A 45 5.79 0.66 0.38
CA ALA A 45 6.09 2.09 0.23
C ALA A 45 4.99 2.95 0.86
N LEU A 46 3.73 2.59 0.66
CA LEU A 46 2.59 3.30 1.24
C LEU A 46 2.67 3.32 2.77
N THR A 47 2.86 2.15 3.37
CA THR A 47 2.89 2.00 4.83
C THR A 47 4.11 2.71 5.41
N TYR A 48 5.28 2.52 4.80
CA TYR A 48 6.50 3.21 5.23
C TYR A 48 6.29 4.72 5.21
N TRP A 49 5.69 5.25 4.14
CA TRP A 49 5.47 6.68 3.98
C TRP A 49 4.55 7.23 5.08
N PHE A 50 3.38 6.61 5.27
CA PHE A 50 2.45 7.09 6.30
C PHE A 50 3.06 7.00 7.70
N CYS A 51 3.86 5.97 7.98
CA CYS A 51 4.51 5.83 9.28
C CYS A 51 5.46 6.99 9.60
N GLN A 52 5.94 7.74 8.60
CA GLN A 52 6.79 8.90 8.85
C GLN A 52 6.04 10.07 9.48
N PHE A 53 4.71 10.06 9.41
CA PHE A 53 3.87 11.18 9.89
C PHE A 53 3.12 10.86 11.17
N TYR A 54 3.23 9.65 11.70
CA TYR A 54 2.50 9.19 12.87
C TYR A 54 3.40 8.41 13.81
N PHE A 55 2.92 8.23 15.06
CA PHE A 55 3.64 7.51 16.12
C PHE A 55 2.84 6.28 16.57
N HIS A 56 3.54 5.28 17.03
CA HIS A 56 3.02 4.11 17.79
C HIS A 56 1.65 3.57 17.32
N LYS A 57 0.60 3.83 18.10
CA LYS A 57 -0.74 3.30 17.82
C LYS A 57 -1.30 3.75 16.48
N ALA A 58 -1.03 5.01 16.10
CA ALA A 58 -1.48 5.52 14.80
C ALA A 58 -0.80 4.77 13.66
N ARG A 59 0.49 4.46 13.79
CA ARG A 59 1.19 3.65 12.78
C ARG A 59 0.54 2.28 12.61
N LEU A 60 0.25 1.62 13.72
CA LEU A 60 -0.41 0.32 13.68
C LEU A 60 -1.80 0.42 13.07
N SER A 61 -2.56 1.46 13.42
CA SER A 61 -3.89 1.68 12.85
C SER A 61 -3.86 1.85 11.35
N TYR A 62 -2.90 2.64 10.83
CA TYR A 62 -2.74 2.80 9.38
C TYR A 62 -2.31 1.48 8.72
N ALA A 63 -1.38 0.74 9.35
CA ALA A 63 -0.95 -0.55 8.81
C ALA A 63 -2.13 -1.52 8.70
N LEU A 64 -2.94 -1.64 9.76
CA LEU A 64 -4.11 -2.51 9.73
C LEU A 64 -5.15 -2.01 8.72
N GLY A 65 -5.32 -0.71 8.59
CA GLY A 65 -6.21 -0.11 7.59
C GLY A 65 -5.78 -0.46 6.17
N PHE A 66 -4.48 -0.45 5.90
CA PHE A 66 -3.97 -0.80 4.57
C PHE A 66 -4.09 -2.30 4.29
N VAL A 67 -3.95 -3.15 5.29
CA VAL A 67 -4.25 -4.58 5.14
C VAL A 67 -5.73 -4.75 4.77
N ALA A 68 -6.61 -4.09 5.49
CA ALA A 68 -8.05 -4.14 5.22
C ALA A 68 -8.37 -3.62 3.81
N MET A 69 -7.71 -2.54 3.38
CA MET A 69 -7.86 -2.00 2.03
C MET A 69 -7.42 -3.02 0.98
N GLY A 70 -6.29 -3.69 1.19
CA GLY A 70 -5.81 -4.71 0.25
C GLY A 70 -6.79 -5.86 0.10
N VAL A 71 -7.38 -6.31 1.22
CA VAL A 71 -8.40 -7.36 1.19
C VAL A 71 -9.65 -6.87 0.47
N ALA A 72 -10.13 -5.68 0.82
CA ALA A 72 -11.34 -5.11 0.21
C ALA A 72 -11.17 -4.91 -1.31
N LEU A 73 -10.00 -4.44 -1.75
CA LEU A 73 -9.74 -4.23 -3.16
C LEU A 73 -9.68 -5.56 -3.92
N GLU A 74 -9.19 -6.63 -3.29
CA GLU A 74 -9.16 -7.94 -3.93
C GLU A 74 -10.59 -8.45 -4.18
N PHE A 75 -11.49 -8.28 -3.23
CA PHE A 75 -12.90 -8.61 -3.42
C PHE A 75 -13.57 -7.69 -4.45
N ALA A 76 -13.23 -6.42 -4.46
CA ALA A 76 -13.74 -5.48 -5.47
C ALA A 76 -13.26 -5.86 -6.87
N GLN A 77 -12.02 -6.32 -7.02
CA GLN A 77 -11.50 -6.81 -8.30
C GLN A 77 -12.32 -8.00 -8.80
N ARG A 78 -12.62 -8.93 -7.92
CA ARG A 78 -13.47 -10.07 -8.27
C ARG A 78 -14.84 -9.61 -8.75
N ALA A 79 -15.42 -8.61 -8.09
CA ALA A 79 -16.75 -8.10 -8.42
C ALA A 79 -16.79 -7.40 -9.79
N THR A 80 -15.67 -6.94 -10.32
CA THR A 80 -15.62 -6.28 -11.64
C THR A 80 -15.92 -7.25 -12.78
N GLY A 81 -15.66 -8.54 -12.60
CA GLY A 81 -15.83 -9.56 -13.63
C GLY A 81 -14.69 -9.62 -14.65
N TYR A 82 -13.83 -8.61 -14.72
CA TYR A 82 -12.69 -8.61 -15.65
C TYR A 82 -11.33 -8.73 -14.95
N ARG A 83 -11.31 -8.80 -13.63
CA ARG A 83 -10.10 -9.02 -12.84
C ARG A 83 -10.27 -10.30 -12.03
N SER A 84 -9.19 -11.06 -11.88
CA SER A 84 -9.22 -12.29 -11.09
C SER A 84 -8.99 -12.01 -9.61
N PHE A 85 -9.57 -12.86 -8.75
CA PHE A 85 -9.32 -12.88 -7.32
C PHE A 85 -8.13 -13.82 -7.05
N GLU A 86 -7.13 -13.34 -6.32
CA GLU A 86 -5.98 -14.16 -5.96
C GLU A 86 -5.59 -13.96 -4.51
N LEU A 87 -5.61 -15.05 -3.74
CA LEU A 87 -5.14 -15.02 -2.34
C LEU A 87 -3.68 -14.60 -2.25
N ALA A 88 -2.86 -14.95 -3.25
CA ALA A 88 -1.47 -14.54 -3.29
C ALA A 88 -1.31 -13.02 -3.36
N ASP A 89 -2.23 -12.31 -4.01
CA ASP A 89 -2.22 -10.86 -4.04
C ASP A 89 -2.47 -10.28 -2.65
N MET A 90 -3.44 -10.85 -1.92
CA MET A 90 -3.69 -10.43 -0.54
C MET A 90 -2.49 -10.69 0.36
N ALA A 91 -1.82 -11.83 0.17
CA ALA A 91 -0.61 -12.15 0.93
C ALA A 91 0.51 -11.16 0.61
N ALA A 92 0.72 -10.82 -0.67
CA ALA A 92 1.74 -9.86 -1.08
C ALA A 92 1.46 -8.47 -0.50
N ASN A 93 0.20 -8.02 -0.54
CA ASN A 93 -0.21 -6.74 0.04
C ASN A 93 0.08 -6.69 1.54
N THR A 94 -0.32 -7.75 2.26
CA THR A 94 -0.16 -7.85 3.71
C THR A 94 1.32 -7.89 4.10
N LEU A 95 2.14 -8.67 3.39
CA LEU A 95 3.58 -8.72 3.61
C LEU A 95 4.22 -7.36 3.30
N GLY A 96 3.73 -6.66 2.29
CA GLY A 96 4.18 -5.31 1.97
C GLY A 96 3.91 -4.36 3.13
N VAL A 97 2.70 -4.37 3.67
CA VAL A 97 2.35 -3.54 4.82
C VAL A 97 3.27 -3.85 6.02
N ALA A 98 3.45 -5.12 6.33
CA ALA A 98 4.32 -5.53 7.44
C ALA A 98 5.76 -5.08 7.21
N GLY A 99 6.27 -5.24 5.99
CA GLY A 99 7.61 -4.81 5.62
C GLY A 99 7.80 -3.30 5.71
N GLY A 100 6.84 -2.53 5.25
CA GLY A 100 6.87 -1.08 5.34
C GLY A 100 6.81 -0.57 6.77
N TRP A 101 5.97 -1.19 7.59
CA TRP A 101 5.87 -0.89 9.02
C TRP A 101 7.19 -1.19 9.74
N ALA A 102 7.78 -2.35 9.49
CA ALA A 102 9.06 -2.73 10.07
C ALA A 102 10.19 -1.81 9.60
N ALA A 103 10.22 -1.47 8.31
CA ALA A 103 11.22 -0.56 7.76
C ALA A 103 11.13 0.81 8.43
N ALA A 104 9.93 1.29 8.73
CA ALA A 104 9.75 2.57 9.40
C ALA A 104 10.31 2.57 10.81
N LEU A 105 10.32 1.41 11.48
CA LEU A 105 10.94 1.28 12.81
C LEU A 105 12.47 1.31 12.72
N LEU A 106 13.03 0.73 11.66
CA LEU A 106 14.46 0.53 11.52
C LEU A 106 15.15 1.66 10.74
N LEU A 107 14.44 2.26 9.79
CA LEU A 107 15.01 3.25 8.85
C LEU A 107 14.13 4.50 8.82
N PRO A 108 14.03 5.24 9.94
CA PRO A 108 13.17 6.42 9.94
C PRO A 108 13.77 7.55 9.09
N LEU A 109 12.92 8.22 8.33
CA LEU A 109 13.26 9.50 7.72
C LEU A 109 13.12 10.58 8.79
N GLY A 110 13.74 11.73 8.60
CA GLY A 110 13.51 12.86 9.49
C GLY A 110 12.02 13.22 9.49
N ARG A 111 11.42 13.38 10.68
CA ARG A 111 10.01 13.69 10.75
C ARG A 111 9.73 15.11 10.29
N PRO A 112 8.77 15.31 9.38
CA PRO A 112 8.39 16.67 8.99
C PRO A 112 7.71 17.38 10.16
N LYS A 113 7.94 18.66 10.27
CA LYS A 113 7.27 19.49 11.27
C LYS A 113 5.81 19.69 10.87
N ALA A 114 4.96 19.69 11.85
CA ALA A 114 3.54 19.93 11.65
C ALA A 114 3.24 21.33 11.09
#